data_99e3e0b10c9a41d1703ecdea90a6db01
#
_entry.id   99e3e0b10c9a41d1703ecdea90a6db01
#
_cell.length_a   1.000
_cell.length_b   1.000
_cell.length_c   1.000
_cell.angle_alpha   90.00
_cell.angle_beta   90.00
_cell.angle_gamma   90.00
#
_symmetry.space_group_name_H-M   'P 1'
#
loop_
_entity.id
_entity.type
_entity.pdbx_description
1 polymer ?
#
loop_
_entity_poly.entity_id
_entity_poly.type
_entity_poly.pdbx_seq_one_letter_code
_entity_poly.pdbx_strand_id
1 'polypeptide(L)'
;HGAANWCSSNEFPVLDDRRNVVEFTWNDVRGLEAIFREHAGHIAAVIVTPYHHPAFGASQMPSTEFYPTVHRLCRAESALLIVDDIRANFRIHAVGSHVAFGAEPDLICMGKSIANGSPLGVLLGSAALKKVAASFFITGTFWTAAAPMSMAMACLDEMDKHDVLGHVQKMGAMLADGLRSLAADAGFTVTVSGPPAIPFMTFDDDPDLYLNQTFCALMTRRGIYLHPHHNWFLSYAHKEQDIEQTLEAAKEVYSELEAQR
;
A
#
# COMPACT_ATOMS: atom_id res chain seq x y z
N HIS A 1 -5.31 5.28 -2.07
CA HIS A 1 -4.06 6.06 -2.02
C HIS A 1 -4.31 7.54 -2.29
N GLY A 2 -4.46 7.94 -3.55
CA GLY A 2 -4.79 9.33 -3.89
C GLY A 2 -6.24 9.71 -3.55
N ALA A 3 -7.17 8.78 -3.63
CA ALA A 3 -8.56 9.00 -3.28
C ALA A 3 -8.73 9.45 -1.82
N ALA A 4 -7.94 8.90 -0.89
CA ALA A 4 -7.96 9.30 0.50
C ALA A 4 -7.71 10.80 0.70
N ASN A 5 -6.84 11.40 -0.11
CA ASN A 5 -6.56 12.82 -0.03
C ASN A 5 -7.68 13.70 -0.62
N TRP A 6 -8.56 13.11 -1.43
CA TRP A 6 -9.65 13.85 -2.07
C TRP A 6 -10.88 13.93 -1.18
N CYS A 7 -11.17 12.86 -0.50
CA CYS A 7 -12.46 12.67 0.16
C CYS A 7 -12.35 12.25 1.62
N SER A 8 -11.13 12.11 2.17
CA SER A 8 -10.95 11.77 3.58
C SER A 8 -11.05 12.99 4.50
N SER A 9 -11.19 12.73 5.79
CA SER A 9 -11.22 13.73 6.86
C SER A 9 -9.86 14.32 7.21
N ASN A 10 -8.90 14.23 6.31
CA ASN A 10 -7.57 14.81 6.49
C ASN A 10 -7.64 16.29 6.88
N GLU A 11 -6.68 16.74 7.64
CA GLU A 11 -6.54 18.14 8.09
C GLU A 11 -6.55 19.15 6.92
N PHE A 12 -6.03 18.71 5.75
CA PHE A 12 -5.98 19.53 4.53
C PHE A 12 -6.71 18.84 3.37
N PRO A 13 -8.04 18.77 3.39
CA PRO A 13 -8.81 18.13 2.33
C PRO A 13 -8.74 18.93 1.03
N VAL A 14 -8.68 18.21 -0.11
CA VAL A 14 -8.77 18.83 -1.43
C VAL A 14 -10.21 19.29 -1.73
N LEU A 15 -11.20 18.58 -1.21
CA LEU A 15 -12.62 18.91 -1.32
C LEU A 15 -13.18 19.32 0.02
N ASP A 16 -13.79 20.50 0.08
CA ASP A 16 -14.53 20.96 1.28
C ASP A 16 -15.91 20.28 1.37
N ASP A 17 -16.53 20.00 0.22
CA ASP A 17 -17.84 19.34 0.18
C ASP A 17 -17.73 17.83 0.32
N ARG A 18 -18.08 17.31 1.49
CA ARG A 18 -18.03 15.90 1.84
C ARG A 18 -19.42 15.27 1.98
N ARG A 19 -20.47 15.93 1.51
CA ARG A 19 -21.85 15.44 1.62
C ARG A 19 -22.05 14.03 1.07
N ASN A 20 -21.23 13.65 0.09
CA ASN A 20 -21.33 12.37 -0.60
C ASN A 20 -20.24 11.38 -0.18
N VAL A 21 -19.53 11.64 0.93
CA VAL A 21 -18.46 10.78 1.43
C VAL A 21 -18.72 10.42 2.89
N VAL A 22 -18.72 9.12 3.16
CA VAL A 22 -18.77 8.56 4.49
C VAL A 22 -17.52 7.72 4.71
N GLU A 23 -16.80 8.01 5.78
CA GLU A 23 -15.58 7.27 6.13
C GLU A 23 -15.90 6.15 7.11
N PHE A 24 -15.11 5.07 7.04
CA PHE A 24 -15.17 3.99 8.00
C PHE A 24 -13.77 3.58 8.45
N THR A 25 -13.67 3.00 9.64
CA THR A 25 -12.41 2.54 10.20
C THR A 25 -11.96 1.24 9.53
N TRP A 26 -10.68 1.16 9.17
CA TRP A 26 -10.08 -0.03 8.59
C TRP A 26 -10.29 -1.27 9.48
N ASN A 27 -10.68 -2.38 8.86
CA ASN A 27 -11.02 -3.65 9.52
C ASN A 27 -12.25 -3.61 10.45
N ASP A 28 -12.94 -2.47 10.61
CA ASP A 28 -14.19 -2.41 11.38
C ASP A 28 -15.37 -2.83 10.50
N VAL A 29 -15.57 -4.13 10.38
CA VAL A 29 -16.68 -4.69 9.61
C VAL A 29 -18.05 -4.34 10.20
N ARG A 30 -18.16 -4.19 11.53
CA ARG A 30 -19.42 -3.83 12.19
C ARG A 30 -19.78 -2.36 11.94
N GLY A 31 -18.79 -1.47 12.00
CA GLY A 31 -18.96 -0.07 11.64
C GLY A 31 -19.38 0.08 10.18
N LEU A 32 -18.76 -0.68 9.27
CA LEU A 32 -19.16 -0.68 7.87
C LEU A 32 -20.61 -1.17 7.67
N GLU A 33 -21.03 -2.25 8.34
CA GLU A 33 -22.41 -2.73 8.31
C GLU A 33 -23.40 -1.71 8.85
N ALA A 34 -23.02 -0.94 9.88
CA ALA A 34 -23.86 0.13 10.41
C ALA A 34 -24.04 1.25 9.37
N ILE A 35 -22.98 1.67 8.69
CA ILE A 35 -23.03 2.66 7.61
C ILE A 35 -23.95 2.20 6.47
N PHE A 36 -23.85 0.95 6.05
CA PHE A 36 -24.73 0.40 5.00
C PHE A 36 -26.21 0.39 5.42
N ARG A 37 -26.50 0.15 6.70
CA ARG A 37 -27.89 0.25 7.22
C ARG A 37 -28.38 1.69 7.26
N GLU A 38 -27.55 2.62 7.72
CA GLU A 38 -27.91 4.04 7.84
C GLU A 38 -28.15 4.70 6.48
N HIS A 39 -27.32 4.32 5.47
CA HIS A 39 -27.36 4.90 4.13
C HIS A 39 -27.92 3.92 3.09
N ALA A 40 -28.82 3.02 3.47
CA ALA A 40 -29.39 2.00 2.58
C ALA A 40 -29.92 2.61 1.27
N GLY A 41 -29.52 2.05 0.13
CA GLY A 41 -29.91 2.52 -1.20
C GLY A 41 -29.22 3.82 -1.65
N HIS A 42 -28.33 4.40 -0.86
CA HIS A 42 -27.64 5.67 -1.18
C HIS A 42 -26.12 5.50 -1.39
N ILE A 43 -25.56 4.33 -1.15
CA ILE A 43 -24.13 4.06 -1.33
C ILE A 43 -23.86 3.65 -2.78
N ALA A 44 -23.18 4.50 -3.54
CA ALA A 44 -22.81 4.21 -4.93
C ALA A 44 -21.61 3.27 -5.03
N ALA A 45 -20.62 3.42 -4.15
CA ALA A 45 -19.40 2.62 -4.16
C ALA A 45 -18.71 2.60 -2.80
N VAL A 46 -17.93 1.56 -2.55
CA VAL A 46 -16.94 1.49 -1.49
C VAL A 46 -15.55 1.44 -2.12
N ILE A 47 -14.65 2.33 -1.70
CA ILE A 47 -13.25 2.30 -2.12
C ILE A 47 -12.37 1.88 -0.95
N VAL A 48 -11.50 0.89 -1.17
CA VAL A 48 -10.58 0.34 -0.17
C VAL A 48 -9.19 0.14 -0.77
N THR A 49 -8.17 0.25 0.08
CA THR A 49 -6.80 -0.16 -0.27
C THR A 49 -6.57 -1.63 0.11
N PRO A 50 -5.61 -2.36 -0.49
CA PRO A 50 -5.32 -3.76 -0.14
C PRO A 50 -4.85 -3.96 1.31
N TYR A 51 -4.20 -2.98 1.89
CA TYR A 51 -3.81 -2.92 3.29
C TYR A 51 -3.77 -1.46 3.74
N HIS A 52 -3.91 -1.22 5.04
CA HIS A 52 -3.87 0.12 5.59
C HIS A 52 -2.46 0.45 6.09
N HIS A 53 -1.95 1.63 5.72
CA HIS A 53 -0.71 2.19 6.24
C HIS A 53 -1.02 3.57 6.86
N PRO A 54 -1.17 3.65 8.18
CA PRO A 54 -1.38 4.91 8.88
C PRO A 54 -0.09 5.74 8.89
N ALA A 55 -0.22 7.07 9.04
CA ALA A 55 0.94 7.97 9.06
C ALA A 55 1.83 7.77 10.30
N PHE A 56 1.22 7.37 11.44
CA PHE A 56 1.89 7.18 12.73
C PHE A 56 1.52 5.83 13.33
N GLY A 57 2.01 4.75 12.74
CA GLY A 57 1.73 3.42 13.26
C GLY A 57 2.03 2.30 12.29
N ALA A 58 1.92 1.09 12.80
CA ALA A 58 2.16 -0.12 12.03
C ALA A 58 1.13 -0.30 10.90
N SER A 59 1.58 -0.81 9.77
CA SER A 59 0.70 -1.19 8.67
C SER A 59 -0.21 -2.35 9.07
N GLN A 60 -1.47 -2.31 8.63
CA GLN A 60 -2.48 -3.29 8.98
C GLN A 60 -2.92 -4.07 7.73
N MET A 61 -2.79 -5.38 7.78
CA MET A 61 -3.34 -6.27 6.77
C MET A 61 -4.85 -6.44 6.99
N PRO A 62 -5.63 -6.76 5.94
CA PRO A 62 -7.06 -7.03 6.12
C PRO A 62 -7.26 -8.28 6.98
N SER A 63 -8.27 -8.23 7.85
CA SER A 63 -8.73 -9.43 8.54
C SER A 63 -9.38 -10.39 7.53
N THR A 64 -9.49 -11.67 7.88
CA THR A 64 -10.06 -12.70 7.00
C THR A 64 -11.51 -12.43 6.62
N GLU A 65 -12.25 -11.69 7.45
CA GLU A 65 -13.66 -11.35 7.21
C GLU A 65 -13.85 -10.01 6.47
N PHE A 66 -12.81 -9.18 6.38
CA PHE A 66 -12.93 -7.80 5.86
C PHE A 66 -13.43 -7.79 4.41
N TYR A 67 -12.68 -8.34 3.47
CA TYR A 67 -13.07 -8.33 2.05
C TYR A 67 -14.34 -9.13 1.75
N PRO A 68 -14.56 -10.31 2.33
CA PRO A 68 -15.85 -10.99 2.18
C PRO A 68 -17.04 -10.15 2.64
N THR A 69 -16.90 -9.40 3.75
CA THR A 69 -17.97 -8.52 4.24
C THR A 69 -18.18 -7.33 3.31
N VAL A 70 -17.11 -6.62 2.90
CA VAL A 70 -17.20 -5.51 1.96
C VAL A 70 -17.90 -5.95 0.67
N HIS A 71 -17.46 -7.08 0.08
CA HIS A 71 -18.05 -7.62 -1.14
C HIS A 71 -19.55 -7.95 -0.96
N ARG A 72 -19.91 -8.66 0.11
CA ARG A 72 -21.30 -9.01 0.41
C ARG A 72 -22.19 -7.76 0.53
N LEU A 73 -21.74 -6.75 1.25
CA LEU A 73 -22.50 -5.50 1.42
C LEU A 73 -22.67 -4.75 0.10
N CYS A 74 -21.61 -4.62 -0.68
CA CYS A 74 -21.68 -3.98 -2.00
C CYS A 74 -22.66 -4.71 -2.92
N ARG A 75 -22.64 -6.04 -2.96
CA ARG A 75 -23.57 -6.82 -3.80
C ARG A 75 -25.01 -6.70 -3.34
N ALA A 76 -25.28 -6.70 -2.02
CA ALA A 76 -26.62 -6.57 -1.48
C ALA A 76 -27.28 -5.23 -1.83
N GLU A 77 -26.52 -4.15 -1.88
CA GLU A 77 -26.99 -2.77 -2.12
C GLU A 77 -26.75 -2.29 -3.56
N SER A 78 -26.25 -3.15 -4.45
CA SER A 78 -25.85 -2.78 -5.83
C SER A 78 -24.81 -1.65 -5.87
N ALA A 79 -24.00 -1.51 -4.83
CA ALA A 79 -22.87 -0.61 -4.78
C ALA A 79 -21.64 -1.23 -5.45
N LEU A 80 -20.76 -0.40 -6.01
CA LEU A 80 -19.51 -0.86 -6.61
C LEU A 80 -18.43 -1.08 -5.55
N LEU A 81 -17.64 -2.13 -5.71
CA LEU A 81 -16.38 -2.31 -4.96
C LEU A 81 -15.21 -1.81 -5.81
N ILE A 82 -14.49 -0.82 -5.29
CA ILE A 82 -13.30 -0.24 -5.92
C ILE A 82 -12.08 -0.59 -5.05
N VAL A 83 -11.07 -1.21 -5.65
CA VAL A 83 -9.80 -1.47 -4.99
C VAL A 83 -8.74 -0.49 -5.50
N ASP A 84 -8.26 0.37 -4.61
CA ASP A 84 -7.11 1.25 -4.87
C ASP A 84 -5.81 0.46 -4.65
N ASP A 85 -5.36 -0.19 -5.70
CA ASP A 85 -4.15 -1.02 -5.70
C ASP A 85 -2.90 -0.24 -6.17
N ILE A 86 -2.95 1.08 -6.23
CA ILE A 86 -1.86 1.93 -6.75
C ILE A 86 -0.53 1.69 -6.02
N ARG A 87 -0.57 1.41 -4.71
CA ARG A 87 0.64 1.16 -3.90
C ARG A 87 1.09 -0.30 -3.94
N ALA A 88 0.14 -1.22 -3.90
CA ALA A 88 0.42 -2.63 -3.64
C ALA A 88 0.43 -3.52 -4.89
N ASN A 89 -0.03 -3.01 -6.05
CA ASN A 89 -0.07 -3.79 -7.28
C ASN A 89 1.31 -4.39 -7.61
N PHE A 90 1.31 -5.65 -8.05
CA PHE A 90 2.50 -6.45 -8.37
C PHE A 90 3.47 -6.69 -7.19
N ARG A 91 3.10 -6.31 -5.94
CA ARG A 91 3.92 -6.50 -4.74
C ARG A 91 3.30 -7.50 -3.76
N ILE A 92 1.97 -7.64 -3.78
CA ILE A 92 1.23 -8.64 -3.00
C ILE A 92 0.88 -9.84 -3.87
N HIS A 93 0.42 -9.60 -5.09
CA HIS A 93 0.06 -10.63 -6.05
C HIS A 93 0.34 -10.15 -7.48
N ALA A 94 0.73 -11.08 -8.37
CA ALA A 94 1.17 -10.78 -9.74
C ALA A 94 0.07 -10.18 -10.64
N VAL A 95 -1.21 -10.51 -10.39
CA VAL A 95 -2.35 -9.98 -11.17
C VAL A 95 -2.91 -8.70 -10.52
N GLY A 96 -2.87 -8.64 -9.20
CA GLY A 96 -3.43 -7.54 -8.39
C GLY A 96 -3.72 -8.04 -6.98
N SER A 97 -3.60 -7.17 -6.01
CA SER A 97 -3.67 -7.54 -4.58
C SER A 97 -5.02 -8.14 -4.18
N HIS A 98 -6.10 -7.80 -4.89
CA HIS A 98 -7.45 -8.33 -4.67
C HIS A 98 -7.50 -9.86 -4.72
N VAL A 99 -6.67 -10.48 -5.58
CA VAL A 99 -6.63 -11.95 -5.71
C VAL A 99 -6.13 -12.61 -4.43
N ALA A 100 -5.13 -12.02 -3.77
CA ALA A 100 -4.60 -12.55 -2.52
C ALA A 100 -5.63 -12.56 -1.37
N PHE A 101 -6.63 -11.68 -1.44
CA PHE A 101 -7.67 -11.54 -0.41
C PHE A 101 -9.04 -12.11 -0.84
N GLY A 102 -9.12 -12.76 -1.99
CA GLY A 102 -10.37 -13.30 -2.52
C GLY A 102 -11.43 -12.24 -2.79
N ALA A 103 -11.00 -11.00 -3.08
CA ALA A 103 -11.90 -9.90 -3.40
C ALA A 103 -12.25 -9.91 -4.89
N GLU A 104 -13.50 -9.58 -5.21
CA GLU A 104 -14.00 -9.43 -6.59
C GLU A 104 -14.42 -7.98 -6.83
N PRO A 105 -13.49 -7.07 -7.10
CA PRO A 105 -13.79 -5.66 -7.33
C PRO A 105 -14.47 -5.43 -8.68
N ASP A 106 -15.30 -4.39 -8.74
CA ASP A 106 -15.86 -3.87 -9.99
C ASP A 106 -14.85 -2.95 -10.70
N LEU A 107 -14.04 -2.24 -9.93
CA LEU A 107 -12.98 -1.35 -10.42
C LEU A 107 -11.68 -1.56 -9.65
N ILE A 108 -10.55 -1.47 -10.36
CA ILE A 108 -9.21 -1.52 -9.77
C ILE A 108 -8.40 -0.33 -10.29
N CYS A 109 -7.82 0.44 -9.36
CA CYS A 109 -6.89 1.50 -9.70
C CYS A 109 -5.45 0.99 -9.59
N MET A 110 -4.65 1.16 -10.63
CA MET A 110 -3.22 0.80 -10.65
C MET A 110 -2.36 2.00 -11.05
N GLY A 111 -1.10 1.97 -10.65
CA GLY A 111 -0.13 3.01 -10.95
C GLY A 111 1.26 2.62 -10.46
N LYS A 112 2.15 3.57 -10.29
CA LYS A 112 3.50 3.37 -9.74
C LYS A 112 4.27 2.23 -10.42
N SER A 113 4.28 1.03 -9.83
CA SER A 113 5.05 -0.12 -10.31
C SER A 113 4.66 -0.61 -11.69
N ILE A 114 3.44 -0.37 -12.16
CA ILE A 114 3.00 -0.81 -13.49
C ILE A 114 3.87 -0.24 -14.63
N ALA A 115 4.35 0.99 -14.47
CA ALA A 115 5.21 1.64 -15.47
C ALA A 115 6.60 2.00 -14.92
N ASN A 116 6.96 1.47 -13.75
CA ASN A 116 8.29 1.50 -13.13
C ASN A 116 9.00 2.87 -13.23
N GLY A 117 8.33 3.93 -12.73
CA GLY A 117 8.85 5.31 -12.70
C GLY A 117 8.31 6.23 -13.78
N SER A 118 7.63 5.72 -14.81
CA SER A 118 6.92 6.58 -15.75
C SER A 118 5.53 6.96 -15.24
N PRO A 119 5.05 8.20 -15.49
CA PRO A 119 3.74 8.63 -15.01
C PRO A 119 2.62 7.92 -15.79
N LEU A 120 2.00 6.92 -15.17
CA LEU A 120 0.86 6.18 -15.70
C LEU A 120 -0.11 5.84 -14.58
N GLY A 121 -1.39 6.17 -14.78
CA GLY A 121 -2.52 5.67 -14.00
C GLY A 121 -3.40 4.78 -14.87
N VAL A 122 -3.85 3.67 -14.32
CA VAL A 122 -4.71 2.70 -15.00
C VAL A 122 -5.94 2.44 -14.15
N LEU A 123 -7.12 2.50 -14.77
CA LEU A 123 -8.38 2.08 -14.19
C LEU A 123 -8.89 0.86 -14.97
N LEU A 124 -8.94 -0.28 -14.31
CA LEU A 124 -9.53 -1.51 -14.84
C LEU A 124 -10.94 -1.64 -14.32
N GLY A 125 -11.84 -2.13 -15.16
CA GLY A 125 -13.24 -2.32 -14.80
C GLY A 125 -13.77 -3.68 -15.24
N SER A 126 -14.78 -4.18 -14.53
CA SER A 126 -15.51 -5.38 -14.91
C SER A 126 -16.22 -5.19 -16.25
N ALA A 127 -16.46 -6.28 -16.98
CA ALA A 127 -17.14 -6.23 -18.28
C ALA A 127 -18.55 -5.59 -18.20
N ALA A 128 -19.20 -5.69 -17.03
CA ALA A 128 -20.52 -5.09 -16.80
C ALA A 128 -20.50 -3.55 -16.92
N LEU A 129 -19.38 -2.92 -16.57
CA LEU A 129 -19.24 -1.46 -16.61
C LEU A 129 -18.80 -0.91 -17.98
N LYS A 130 -18.46 -1.77 -18.95
CA LYS A 130 -17.91 -1.36 -20.25
C LYS A 130 -18.79 -0.33 -20.98
N LYS A 131 -20.11 -0.54 -21.01
CA LYS A 131 -21.04 0.38 -21.71
C LYS A 131 -21.10 1.74 -21.02
N VAL A 132 -21.12 1.75 -19.69
CA VAL A 132 -21.14 2.99 -18.90
C VAL A 132 -19.84 3.74 -19.10
N ALA A 133 -18.69 3.07 -18.98
CA ALA A 133 -17.37 3.67 -19.21
C ALA A 133 -17.25 4.29 -20.61
N ALA A 134 -17.76 3.62 -21.63
CA ALA A 134 -17.76 4.13 -23.02
C ALA A 134 -18.70 5.34 -23.25
N SER A 135 -19.64 5.62 -22.35
CA SER A 135 -20.55 6.76 -22.45
C SER A 135 -19.97 8.07 -21.91
N PHE A 136 -18.86 8.01 -21.15
CA PHE A 136 -18.19 9.21 -20.66
C PHE A 136 -17.26 9.77 -21.72
N PHE A 137 -17.37 11.08 -21.95
CA PHE A 137 -16.35 11.80 -22.69
C PHE A 137 -15.23 12.18 -21.72
N ILE A 138 -14.15 11.45 -21.78
CA ILE A 138 -12.97 11.70 -20.97
C ILE A 138 -11.79 11.95 -21.91
N THR A 139 -11.10 13.08 -21.76
CA THR A 139 -9.95 13.44 -22.58
C THR A 139 -8.88 14.12 -21.74
N GLY A 140 -7.65 14.08 -22.21
CA GLY A 140 -6.50 14.75 -21.61
C GLY A 140 -5.31 14.70 -22.55
N THR A 141 -4.46 15.71 -22.52
CA THR A 141 -3.34 15.88 -23.44
C THR A 141 -2.39 14.66 -23.45
N PHE A 142 -2.19 14.00 -22.31
CA PHE A 142 -1.23 12.92 -22.17
C PHE A 142 -1.85 11.53 -22.06
N TRP A 143 -3.14 11.39 -22.26
CA TRP A 143 -3.85 10.11 -22.05
C TRP A 143 -3.44 9.00 -23.01
N THR A 144 -3.01 9.36 -24.20
CA THR A 144 -2.53 8.42 -25.21
C THR A 144 -1.02 8.50 -25.42
N ALA A 145 -0.28 9.02 -24.43
CA ALA A 145 1.18 9.09 -24.52
C ALA A 145 1.76 7.67 -24.64
N ALA A 146 2.46 7.39 -25.73
CA ALA A 146 2.96 6.05 -26.03
C ALA A 146 4.10 5.61 -25.09
N ALA A 147 4.95 6.54 -24.64
CA ALA A 147 6.11 6.21 -23.82
C ALA A 147 5.75 5.53 -22.48
N PRO A 148 4.86 6.08 -21.63
CA PRO A 148 4.44 5.39 -20.41
C PRO A 148 3.78 4.03 -20.67
N MET A 149 3.01 3.89 -21.75
CA MET A 149 2.37 2.64 -22.12
C MET A 149 3.40 1.59 -22.55
N SER A 150 4.42 1.98 -23.35
CA SER A 150 5.52 1.09 -23.74
C SER A 150 6.35 0.65 -22.53
N MET A 151 6.56 1.55 -21.57
CA MET A 151 7.25 1.21 -20.31
C MET A 151 6.45 0.23 -19.48
N ALA A 152 5.11 0.39 -19.41
CA ALA A 152 4.24 -0.55 -18.73
C ALA A 152 4.28 -1.93 -19.39
N MET A 153 4.21 -2.00 -20.70
CA MET A 153 4.35 -3.28 -21.43
C MET A 153 5.68 -3.96 -21.13
N ALA A 154 6.79 -3.23 -21.24
CA ALA A 154 8.11 -3.77 -20.92
C ALA A 154 8.21 -4.24 -19.46
N CYS A 155 7.60 -3.51 -18.52
CA CYS A 155 7.57 -3.89 -17.11
C CYS A 155 6.78 -5.20 -16.90
N LEU A 156 5.63 -5.35 -17.54
CA LEU A 156 4.83 -6.58 -17.50
C LEU A 156 5.56 -7.75 -18.15
N ASP A 157 6.20 -7.52 -19.30
CA ASP A 157 7.02 -8.54 -20.00
C ASP A 157 8.19 -9.02 -19.12
N GLU A 158 8.83 -8.14 -18.35
CA GLU A 158 9.90 -8.55 -17.43
C GLU A 158 9.35 -9.32 -16.23
N MET A 159 8.15 -8.95 -15.72
CA MET A 159 7.48 -9.71 -14.67
C MET A 159 7.06 -11.11 -15.12
N ASP A 160 6.69 -11.29 -16.39
CA ASP A 160 6.34 -12.60 -16.96
C ASP A 160 7.58 -13.48 -17.18
N LYS A 161 8.75 -12.87 -17.49
CA LYS A 161 10.01 -13.60 -17.71
C LYS A 161 10.71 -14.00 -16.43
N HIS A 162 10.49 -13.25 -15.36
CA HIS A 162 11.22 -13.37 -14.10
C HIS A 162 10.26 -13.45 -12.93
N ASP A 163 10.60 -14.20 -11.89
CA ASP A 163 9.87 -14.22 -10.62
C ASP A 163 10.16 -12.94 -9.81
N VAL A 164 9.71 -11.80 -10.35
CA VAL A 164 9.90 -10.49 -9.71
C VAL A 164 9.17 -10.45 -8.36
N LEU A 165 7.94 -10.97 -8.30
CA LEU A 165 7.13 -10.97 -7.07
C LEU A 165 7.81 -11.78 -5.96
N GLY A 166 8.19 -13.03 -6.24
CA GLY A 166 8.88 -13.87 -5.26
C GLY A 166 10.19 -13.24 -4.81
N HIS A 167 10.95 -12.65 -5.73
CA HIS A 167 12.19 -11.95 -5.39
C HIS A 167 11.97 -10.78 -4.42
N VAL A 168 11.07 -9.84 -4.71
CA VAL A 168 10.85 -8.67 -3.84
C VAL A 168 10.27 -9.06 -2.49
N GLN A 169 9.44 -10.11 -2.43
CA GLN A 169 8.93 -10.67 -1.19
C GLN A 169 10.04 -11.31 -0.36
N LYS A 170 10.95 -12.07 -1.00
CA LYS A 170 12.12 -12.65 -0.34
C LYS A 170 13.03 -11.57 0.25
N MET A 171 13.39 -10.56 -0.53
CA MET A 171 14.24 -9.46 -0.06
C MET A 171 13.59 -8.71 1.11
N GLY A 172 12.30 -8.47 1.04
CA GLY A 172 11.56 -7.81 2.13
C GLY A 172 11.45 -8.64 3.39
N ALA A 173 11.26 -9.95 3.27
CA ALA A 173 11.26 -10.86 4.42
C ALA A 173 12.64 -10.89 5.10
N MET A 174 13.72 -11.01 4.33
CA MET A 174 15.09 -10.95 4.84
C MET A 174 15.35 -9.65 5.61
N LEU A 175 14.96 -8.50 5.05
CA LEU A 175 15.11 -7.21 5.71
C LEU A 175 14.31 -7.15 7.02
N ALA A 176 13.05 -7.57 6.99
CA ALA A 176 12.17 -7.53 8.15
C ALA A 176 12.66 -8.41 9.30
N ASP A 177 13.07 -9.64 8.99
CA ASP A 177 13.56 -10.59 9.99
C ASP A 177 14.91 -10.14 10.58
N GLY A 178 15.80 -9.62 9.73
CA GLY A 178 17.08 -9.07 10.17
C GLY A 178 16.91 -7.86 11.09
N LEU A 179 16.02 -6.92 10.75
CA LEU A 179 15.75 -5.75 11.59
C LEU A 179 15.17 -6.14 12.95
N ARG A 180 14.23 -7.11 13.01
CA ARG A 180 13.68 -7.63 14.28
C ARG A 180 14.76 -8.26 15.15
N SER A 181 15.61 -9.12 14.56
CA SER A 181 16.68 -9.80 15.27
C SER A 181 17.68 -8.80 15.85
N LEU A 182 18.17 -7.86 15.03
CA LEU A 182 19.15 -6.86 15.47
C LEU A 182 18.58 -5.91 16.53
N ALA A 183 17.31 -5.55 16.43
CA ALA A 183 16.64 -4.74 17.45
C ALA A 183 16.59 -5.48 18.78
N ALA A 184 16.18 -6.75 18.77
CA ALA A 184 16.11 -7.59 19.97
C ALA A 184 17.50 -7.77 20.63
N ASP A 185 18.54 -8.00 19.83
CA ASP A 185 19.92 -8.13 20.32
C ASP A 185 20.43 -6.86 21.03
N ALA A 186 19.93 -5.67 20.59
CA ALA A 186 20.26 -4.36 21.18
C ALA A 186 19.20 -3.91 22.24
N GLY A 187 18.31 -4.77 22.67
CA GLY A 187 17.33 -4.48 23.72
C GLY A 187 16.20 -3.52 23.27
N PHE A 188 15.90 -3.45 21.98
CA PHE A 188 14.74 -2.73 21.45
C PHE A 188 13.65 -3.71 21.02
N THR A 189 12.39 -3.27 21.16
CA THR A 189 11.24 -3.97 20.60
C THR A 189 10.74 -3.19 19.40
N VAL A 190 10.65 -3.85 18.25
CA VAL A 190 10.19 -3.26 17.01
C VAL A 190 9.11 -4.10 16.34
N THR A 191 8.14 -3.44 15.76
CA THR A 191 7.14 -4.04 14.89
C THR A 191 7.49 -3.73 13.43
N VAL A 192 7.85 -4.77 12.65
CA VAL A 192 7.97 -4.66 11.19
C VAL A 192 6.69 -5.22 10.56
N SER A 193 5.95 -4.34 9.91
CA SER A 193 4.57 -4.58 9.47
C SER A 193 4.38 -4.35 7.96
N GLY A 194 3.22 -4.75 7.44
CA GLY A 194 2.86 -4.64 6.03
C GLY A 194 3.27 -5.84 5.18
N PRO A 195 2.97 -5.81 3.88
CA PRO A 195 3.41 -6.84 2.95
C PRO A 195 4.94 -6.91 2.89
N PRO A 196 5.56 -8.11 2.73
CA PRO A 196 7.01 -8.23 2.71
C PRO A 196 7.71 -7.29 1.73
N ALA A 197 7.17 -7.11 0.54
CA ALA A 197 7.72 -6.20 -0.47
C ALA A 197 7.55 -4.70 -0.15
N ILE A 198 6.76 -4.37 0.89
CA ILE A 198 6.45 -2.99 1.31
C ILE A 198 6.48 -2.92 2.84
N PRO A 199 7.61 -3.21 3.49
CA PRO A 199 7.70 -3.22 4.95
C PRO A 199 7.69 -1.80 5.51
N PHE A 200 7.26 -1.71 6.77
CA PHE A 200 7.42 -0.52 7.60
C PHE A 200 7.76 -0.95 9.02
N MET A 201 8.74 -0.30 9.62
CA MET A 201 9.17 -0.58 10.99
C MET A 201 8.78 0.57 11.92
N THR A 202 8.32 0.23 13.10
CA THR A 202 8.12 1.15 14.23
C THR A 202 8.78 0.57 15.48
N PHE A 203 9.27 1.43 16.37
CA PHE A 203 9.60 1.01 17.74
C PHE A 203 8.32 0.98 18.57
N ASP A 204 8.12 -0.04 19.40
CA ASP A 204 6.84 -0.25 20.09
C ASP A 204 6.56 0.85 21.15
N ASP A 205 7.59 1.42 21.76
CA ASP A 205 7.47 2.49 22.76
C ASP A 205 7.69 3.91 22.18
N ASP A 206 7.39 4.10 20.87
CA ASP A 206 7.63 5.36 20.14
C ASP A 206 6.37 5.84 19.41
N PRO A 207 5.31 6.26 20.14
CA PRO A 207 4.02 6.62 19.53
C PRO A 207 4.09 7.81 18.58
N ASP A 208 5.03 8.71 18.79
CA ASP A 208 5.26 9.90 17.96
C ASP A 208 6.32 9.69 16.87
N LEU A 209 6.88 8.49 16.77
CA LEU A 209 7.93 8.07 15.83
C LEU A 209 9.23 8.91 15.91
N TYR A 210 9.54 9.51 17.05
CA TYR A 210 10.80 10.27 17.22
C TYR A 210 12.03 9.37 17.22
N LEU A 211 11.95 8.22 17.89
CA LEU A 211 13.04 7.23 17.86
C LEU A 211 13.18 6.65 16.44
N ASN A 212 12.06 6.37 15.78
CA ASN A 212 12.08 5.91 14.38
C ASN A 212 12.68 6.95 13.44
N GLN A 213 12.39 8.25 13.64
CA GLN A 213 13.02 9.34 12.88
C GLN A 213 14.53 9.39 13.12
N THR A 214 14.97 9.23 14.37
CA THR A 214 16.39 9.20 14.72
C THR A 214 17.09 8.02 14.08
N PHE A 215 16.49 6.82 14.15
CA PHE A 215 16.98 5.62 13.48
C PHE A 215 17.14 5.86 11.97
N CYS A 216 16.11 6.36 11.29
CA CYS A 216 16.14 6.63 9.85
C CYS A 216 17.18 7.71 9.47
N ALA A 217 17.37 8.73 10.31
CA ALA A 217 18.39 9.75 10.10
C ALA A 217 19.82 9.17 10.22
N LEU A 218 20.07 8.31 11.21
CA LEU A 218 21.35 7.63 11.37
C LEU A 218 21.62 6.63 10.24
N MET A 219 20.62 5.91 9.77
CA MET A 219 20.71 5.06 8.59
C MET A 219 21.07 5.87 7.34
N THR A 220 20.45 7.02 7.15
CA THR A 220 20.74 7.92 6.02
C THR A 220 22.20 8.40 6.03
N ARG A 221 22.77 8.70 7.21
CA ARG A 221 24.21 9.04 7.35
C ARG A 221 25.13 7.91 6.91
N ARG A 222 24.66 6.65 6.95
CA ARG A 222 25.37 5.45 6.50
C ARG A 222 25.05 5.07 5.05
N GLY A 223 24.36 5.96 4.31
CA GLY A 223 24.02 5.76 2.91
C GLY A 223 22.74 4.92 2.65
N ILE A 224 22.00 4.59 3.69
CA ILE A 224 20.76 3.82 3.60
C ILE A 224 19.57 4.74 3.87
N TYR A 225 18.78 5.03 2.82
CA TYR A 225 17.59 5.87 2.95
C TYR A 225 16.37 5.06 3.33
N LEU A 226 15.85 5.32 4.53
CA LEU A 226 14.57 4.80 5.03
C LEU A 226 13.69 5.98 5.44
N HIS A 227 12.42 5.96 5.02
CA HIS A 227 11.50 7.04 5.39
C HIS A 227 10.86 6.75 6.76
N PRO A 228 10.88 7.69 7.70
CA PRO A 228 10.40 7.45 9.07
C PRO A 228 8.87 7.34 9.21
N HIS A 229 8.10 7.90 8.28
CA HIS A 229 6.62 7.95 8.33
C HIS A 229 5.94 7.29 7.12
N HIS A 230 6.71 6.67 6.25
CA HIS A 230 6.18 6.03 5.04
C HIS A 230 6.83 4.67 4.88
N ASN A 231 6.05 3.68 4.49
CA ASN A 231 6.54 2.34 4.21
C ASN A 231 7.59 2.36 3.10
N TRP A 232 8.47 1.37 3.15
CA TRP A 232 9.59 1.21 2.22
C TRP A 232 9.21 0.29 1.06
N PHE A 233 10.01 0.29 0.00
CA PHE A 233 9.70 -0.46 -1.20
C PHE A 233 10.92 -1.28 -1.65
N LEU A 234 10.76 -2.60 -1.71
CA LEU A 234 11.73 -3.46 -2.35
C LEU A 234 11.47 -3.45 -3.86
N SER A 235 12.54 -3.54 -4.62
CA SER A 235 12.52 -3.64 -6.08
C SER A 235 13.33 -4.85 -6.56
N TYR A 236 13.14 -5.24 -7.80
CA TYR A 236 13.89 -6.34 -8.40
C TYR A 236 15.41 -6.07 -8.52
N ALA A 237 15.81 -4.80 -8.45
CA ALA A 237 17.21 -4.41 -8.44
C ALA A 237 17.93 -4.69 -7.11
N HIS A 238 17.20 -4.75 -5.98
CA HIS A 238 17.80 -5.10 -4.70
C HIS A 238 18.26 -6.56 -4.70
N LYS A 239 19.49 -6.77 -4.27
CA LYS A 239 20.12 -8.10 -4.12
C LYS A 239 20.28 -8.44 -2.64
N GLU A 240 20.55 -9.69 -2.34
CA GLU A 240 20.84 -10.11 -0.96
C GLU A 240 21.95 -9.26 -0.34
N GLN A 241 23.00 -8.93 -1.09
CA GLN A 241 24.09 -8.07 -0.63
C GLN A 241 23.62 -6.67 -0.20
N ASP A 242 22.61 -6.08 -0.90
CA ASP A 242 22.07 -4.76 -0.51
C ASP A 242 21.30 -4.86 0.80
N ILE A 243 20.61 -5.98 1.03
CA ILE A 243 19.93 -6.25 2.31
C ILE A 243 20.96 -6.47 3.42
N GLU A 244 22.01 -7.25 3.17
CA GLU A 244 23.11 -7.49 4.14
C GLU A 244 23.79 -6.17 4.53
N GLN A 245 24.11 -5.30 3.58
CA GLN A 245 24.66 -3.96 3.84
C GLN A 245 23.71 -3.10 4.65
N THR A 246 22.40 -3.16 4.36
CA THR A 246 21.37 -2.45 5.13
C THR A 246 21.32 -2.94 6.57
N LEU A 247 21.40 -4.25 6.79
CA LEU A 247 21.36 -4.84 8.13
C LEU A 247 22.66 -4.55 8.91
N GLU A 248 23.82 -4.52 8.26
CA GLU A 248 25.07 -4.12 8.91
C GLU A 248 25.00 -2.67 9.39
N ALA A 249 24.52 -1.75 8.55
CA ALA A 249 24.28 -0.37 8.95
C ALA A 249 23.25 -0.27 10.11
N ALA A 250 22.17 -1.06 10.06
CA ALA A 250 21.17 -1.10 11.12
C ALA A 250 21.76 -1.57 12.46
N LYS A 251 22.64 -2.59 12.43
CA LYS A 251 23.34 -3.07 13.62
C LYS A 251 24.15 -1.98 14.31
N GLU A 252 24.91 -1.22 13.53
CA GLU A 252 25.67 -0.09 14.07
C GLU A 252 24.75 0.99 14.66
N VAL A 253 23.61 1.28 13.96
CA VAL A 253 22.64 2.27 14.43
C VAL A 253 21.98 1.83 15.73
N TYR A 254 21.58 0.57 15.87
CA TYR A 254 21.02 0.05 17.12
C TYR A 254 22.03 0.15 18.27
N SER A 255 23.31 -0.17 18.03
CA SER A 255 24.37 -0.01 19.04
C SER A 255 24.57 1.45 19.44
N GLU A 256 24.50 2.39 18.48
CA GLU A 256 24.60 3.83 18.76
C GLU A 256 23.41 4.33 19.59
N LEU A 257 22.18 3.87 19.27
CA LEU A 257 20.98 4.22 20.02
C LEU A 257 20.97 3.62 21.44
N GLU A 258 21.47 2.38 21.61
CA GLU A 258 21.63 1.75 22.92
C GLU A 258 22.57 2.56 23.82
N ALA A 259 23.69 3.03 23.27
CA ALA A 259 24.68 3.83 24.00
C ALA A 259 24.16 5.21 24.42
N GLN A 260 23.05 5.69 23.85
CA GLN A 260 22.41 6.98 24.17
C GLN A 260 21.27 6.88 25.19
N ARG A 261 20.89 5.65 25.58
CA ARG A 261 19.89 5.38 26.63
C ARG A 261 20.50 5.52 28.02
#